data_de642d6f08d68e0a63d6bd68c372b938
#
_entry.id   de642d6f08d68e0a63d6bd68c372b938
#
_cell.length_a   1.000
_cell.length_b   1.000
_cell.length_c   1.000
_cell.angle_alpha   90.00
_cell.angle_beta   90.00
_cell.angle_gamma   90.00
#
_symmetry.space_group_name_H-M   'P 1'
#
loop_
_entity.id
_entity.type
_entity.pdbx_description
1 polymer ?
#
loop_
_entity_poly.entity_id
_entity_poly.type
_entity_poly.pdbx_seq_one_letter_code
_entity_poly.pdbx_strand_id
1 'polypeptide(L)'
;MKLEIGDVIKIHCYKHNGMIYKTWDKAIVLDIKKDFIVLGNDKVLVTKKDGRSWHTKEPAIMFFYKNRWFNIIAQLKRNGLFYYCNIASPYVIDNGVIKYIDYDLDLRVFPD
;
A
#
# COMPACT_ATOMS: atom_id res chain seq x y z
N MET A 1 18.35 -7.23 2.91
CA MET A 1 17.92 -7.38 1.52
C MET A 1 17.67 -6.01 0.91
N LYS A 2 18.27 -5.76 -0.24
CA LYS A 2 18.11 -4.48 -0.92
C LYS A 2 17.00 -4.56 -1.95
N LEU A 3 16.05 -3.62 -1.87
CA LEU A 3 14.93 -3.55 -2.79
C LEU A 3 15.37 -2.94 -4.12
N GLU A 4 14.88 -3.51 -5.22
CA GLU A 4 15.20 -3.03 -6.56
C GLU A 4 13.92 -2.80 -7.38
N ILE A 5 14.01 -1.89 -8.34
CA ILE A 5 12.91 -1.64 -9.28
C ILE A 5 12.61 -2.93 -10.03
N GLY A 6 11.33 -3.29 -10.11
CA GLY A 6 10.87 -4.52 -10.74
C GLY A 6 10.66 -5.67 -9.76
N ASP A 7 11.14 -5.55 -8.53
CA ASP A 7 10.89 -6.58 -7.52
C ASP A 7 9.41 -6.74 -7.24
N VAL A 8 9.00 -7.98 -7.00
CA VAL A 8 7.64 -8.32 -6.58
C VAL A 8 7.67 -8.60 -5.09
N ILE A 9 6.87 -7.87 -4.34
CA ILE A 9 6.84 -7.94 -2.88
C ILE A 9 5.40 -8.03 -2.38
N LYS A 10 5.26 -8.35 -1.10
CA LYS A 10 3.96 -8.35 -0.41
C LYS A 10 3.82 -7.11 0.43
N ILE A 11 2.58 -6.74 0.75
CA ILE A 11 2.28 -5.60 1.62
C ILE A 11 1.40 -6.10 2.76
N HIS A 12 1.81 -5.84 3.99
CA HIS A 12 1.04 -6.17 5.19
C HIS A 12 0.71 -4.89 5.96
N CYS A 13 -0.57 -4.67 6.17
CA CYS A 13 -1.10 -3.54 6.91
C CYS A 13 -1.55 -4.03 8.28
N TYR A 14 -1.07 -3.39 9.34
CA TYR A 14 -1.40 -3.72 10.73
C TYR A 14 -2.21 -2.59 11.35
N LYS A 15 -3.00 -2.92 12.36
CA LYS A 15 -3.64 -1.91 13.22
C LYS A 15 -2.71 -1.55 14.39
N HIS A 16 -3.02 -0.46 15.07
CA HIS A 16 -2.19 0.05 16.16
C HIS A 16 -2.04 -0.92 17.34
N ASN A 17 -2.90 -1.94 17.42
CA ASN A 17 -2.78 -3.00 18.43
C ASN A 17 -1.81 -4.11 18.01
N GLY A 18 -1.13 -3.97 16.87
CA GLY A 18 -0.17 -4.95 16.37
C GLY A 18 -0.79 -6.11 15.60
N MET A 19 -2.11 -6.18 15.48
CA MET A 19 -2.80 -7.23 14.75
C MET A 19 -2.83 -6.93 13.26
N ILE A 20 -2.61 -7.96 12.44
CA ILE A 20 -2.71 -7.81 10.98
C ILE A 20 -4.16 -7.47 10.61
N TYR A 21 -4.31 -6.55 9.69
CA TYR A 21 -5.63 -6.09 9.25
C TYR A 21 -5.91 -6.48 7.81
N LYS A 22 -4.95 -6.24 6.91
CA LYS A 22 -5.13 -6.44 5.48
C LYS A 22 -3.78 -6.77 4.84
N THR A 23 -3.80 -7.65 3.83
CA THR A 23 -2.61 -7.98 3.06
C THR A 23 -2.89 -7.89 1.57
N TRP A 24 -1.88 -7.45 0.81
CA TRP A 24 -1.85 -7.58 -0.64
C TRP A 24 -0.81 -8.63 -0.98
N ASP A 25 -1.18 -9.60 -1.80
CA ASP A 25 -0.30 -10.74 -2.07
C ASP A 25 0.89 -10.39 -2.95
N LYS A 26 0.80 -9.32 -3.73
CA LYS A 26 1.93 -8.84 -4.49
C LYS A 26 1.77 -7.38 -4.91
N ALA A 27 2.90 -6.72 -5.05
CA ALA A 27 3.03 -5.42 -5.65
C ALA A 27 4.37 -5.36 -6.35
N ILE A 28 4.48 -4.52 -7.35
CA ILE A 28 5.72 -4.36 -8.12
C ILE A 28 6.35 -3.04 -7.72
N VAL A 29 7.65 -3.06 -7.45
CA VAL A 29 8.40 -1.85 -7.16
C VAL A 29 8.58 -1.08 -8.46
N LEU A 30 7.96 0.09 -8.55
CA LEU A 30 8.00 0.94 -9.75
C LEU A 30 9.12 1.96 -9.68
N ASP A 31 9.42 2.47 -8.50
CA ASP A 31 10.47 3.47 -8.31
C ASP A 31 10.96 3.44 -6.87
N ILE A 32 12.22 3.84 -6.68
CA ILE A 32 12.84 3.94 -5.36
C ILE A 32 13.51 5.30 -5.27
N LYS A 33 13.00 6.13 -4.35
CA LYS A 33 13.57 7.45 -4.07
C LYS A 33 14.23 7.45 -2.71
N LYS A 34 14.91 8.53 -2.38
CA LYS A 34 15.61 8.65 -1.10
C LYS A 34 14.68 8.50 0.10
N ASP A 35 13.50 9.12 0.04
CA ASP A 35 12.58 9.21 1.17
C ASP A 35 11.32 8.36 1.00
N PHE A 36 11.10 7.79 -0.16
CA PHE A 36 9.89 7.00 -0.42
C PHE A 36 10.11 5.98 -1.54
N ILE A 37 9.20 5.03 -1.60
CA ILE A 37 9.13 4.06 -2.69
C ILE A 37 7.74 4.13 -3.34
N VAL A 38 7.69 3.75 -4.61
CA VAL A 38 6.44 3.71 -5.37
C VAL A 38 6.19 2.27 -5.78
N LEU A 39 5.03 1.76 -5.39
CA LEU A 39 4.61 0.39 -5.71
C LEU A 39 3.38 0.45 -6.60
N GLY A 40 3.24 -0.55 -7.48
CA GLY A 40 2.07 -0.69 -8.31
C GLY A 40 1.41 -2.03 -8.09
N ASN A 41 0.09 -2.09 -8.21
CA ASN A 41 -0.63 -3.34 -8.25
C ASN A 41 -1.83 -3.24 -9.19
N ASP A 42 -2.21 -4.39 -9.76
CA ASP A 42 -3.35 -4.51 -10.63
C ASP A 42 -3.85 -5.96 -10.54
N LYS A 43 -5.14 -6.12 -10.26
CA LYS A 43 -5.78 -7.44 -10.16
C LYS A 43 -5.06 -8.38 -9.19
N VAL A 44 -4.68 -7.86 -8.03
CA VAL A 44 -3.98 -8.61 -6.99
C VAL A 44 -4.96 -9.06 -5.92
N LEU A 45 -4.62 -10.16 -5.24
CA LEU A 45 -5.44 -10.70 -4.16
C LEU A 45 -5.22 -9.87 -2.89
N VAL A 46 -6.32 -9.41 -2.31
CA VAL A 46 -6.33 -8.71 -1.03
C VAL A 46 -7.07 -9.58 -0.03
N THR A 47 -6.50 -9.77 1.15
CA THR A 47 -7.12 -10.56 2.21
C THR A 47 -7.22 -9.70 3.47
N LYS A 48 -8.41 -9.68 4.07
CA LYS A 48 -8.66 -9.02 5.37
C LYS A 48 -8.57 -10.02 6.50
N LYS A 49 -8.38 -9.50 7.73
CA LYS A 49 -8.22 -10.32 8.93
C LYS A 49 -9.40 -11.26 9.21
N ASP A 50 -10.59 -10.92 8.71
CA ASP A 50 -11.78 -11.76 8.89
C ASP A 50 -11.89 -12.90 7.87
N GLY A 51 -10.86 -13.06 7.04
CA GLY A 51 -10.80 -14.12 6.03
C GLY A 51 -11.39 -13.75 4.69
N ARG A 52 -12.08 -12.61 4.58
CA ARG A 52 -12.59 -12.17 3.28
C ARG A 52 -11.43 -11.82 2.36
N SER A 53 -11.55 -12.25 1.10
CA SER A 53 -10.54 -11.93 0.09
C SER A 53 -11.21 -11.58 -1.23
N TRP A 54 -10.51 -10.78 -2.01
CA TRP A 54 -10.97 -10.39 -3.34
C TRP A 54 -9.78 -9.97 -4.19
N HIS A 55 -9.96 -9.97 -5.52
CA HIS A 55 -8.99 -9.40 -6.42
C HIS A 55 -9.34 -7.93 -6.69
N THR A 56 -8.34 -7.07 -6.66
CA THR A 56 -8.55 -5.66 -7.01
C THR A 56 -8.98 -5.56 -8.47
N LYS A 57 -9.84 -4.60 -8.79
CA LYS A 57 -10.37 -4.42 -10.14
C LYS A 57 -9.66 -3.30 -10.90
N GLU A 58 -9.14 -2.33 -10.18
CA GLU A 58 -8.51 -1.15 -10.77
C GLU A 58 -7.02 -1.11 -10.43
N PRO A 59 -6.20 -0.60 -11.35
CA PRO A 59 -4.79 -0.37 -11.04
C PRO A 59 -4.64 0.64 -9.91
N ALA A 60 -3.62 0.44 -9.08
CA ALA A 60 -3.30 1.37 -8.01
C ALA A 60 -1.80 1.62 -7.98
N ILE A 61 -1.43 2.84 -7.63
CA ILE A 61 -0.05 3.24 -7.36
C ILE A 61 0.02 3.69 -5.91
N MET A 62 0.97 3.13 -5.17
CA MET A 62 1.09 3.35 -3.74
C MET A 62 2.43 4.01 -3.45
N PHE A 63 2.38 5.06 -2.63
CA PHE A 63 3.57 5.81 -2.20
C PHE A 63 3.77 5.56 -0.71
N PHE A 64 4.88 4.91 -0.36
CA PHE A 64 5.25 4.61 1.02
C PHE A 64 6.49 5.39 1.41
N TYR A 65 6.43 6.09 2.55
CA TYR A 65 7.49 6.99 3.01
C TYR A 65 8.27 6.37 4.16
N LYS A 66 9.58 6.59 4.18
CA LYS A 66 10.47 6.04 5.22
C LYS A 66 10.35 6.76 6.55
N ASN A 67 10.05 8.06 6.52
CA ASN A 67 10.09 8.92 7.71
C ASN A 67 8.92 9.90 7.77
N ARG A 68 7.82 9.58 7.13
CA ARG A 68 6.58 10.34 7.18
C ARG A 68 5.47 9.44 7.72
N TRP A 69 4.53 10.03 8.44
CA TRP A 69 3.43 9.30 9.08
C TRP A 69 2.17 9.28 8.22
N PHE A 70 2.35 9.09 6.95
CA PHE A 70 1.25 8.89 6.00
C PHE A 70 1.73 8.08 4.81
N ASN A 71 0.78 7.48 4.10
CA ASN A 71 1.01 6.94 2.77
C ASN A 71 -0.12 7.36 1.85
N ILE A 72 0.10 7.22 0.55
CA ILE A 72 -0.86 7.66 -0.46
C ILE A 72 -1.10 6.50 -1.40
N ILE A 73 -2.38 6.23 -1.69
CA ILE A 73 -2.80 5.25 -2.69
C ILE A 73 -3.59 5.99 -3.75
N ALA A 74 -3.11 5.94 -4.99
CA ALA A 74 -3.80 6.48 -6.14
C ALA A 74 -4.45 5.33 -6.90
N GLN A 75 -5.78 5.33 -7.02
CA GLN A 75 -6.53 4.32 -7.76
C GLN A 75 -7.07 4.90 -9.05
N LEU A 76 -6.77 4.24 -10.16
CA LEU A 76 -7.32 4.62 -11.46
C LEU A 76 -8.64 3.88 -11.67
N LYS A 77 -9.74 4.60 -11.46
CA LYS A 77 -11.08 4.07 -11.67
C LYS A 77 -11.64 4.56 -13.00
N ARG A 78 -12.76 3.98 -13.41
CA ARG A 78 -13.41 4.29 -14.67
C ARG A 78 -13.69 5.79 -14.85
N ASN A 79 -14.08 6.48 -13.79
CA ASN A 79 -14.44 7.90 -13.81
C ASN A 79 -13.34 8.83 -13.31
N GLY A 80 -12.10 8.34 -13.23
CA GLY A 80 -10.96 9.20 -12.92
C GLY A 80 -10.06 8.64 -11.84
N LEU A 81 -9.13 9.47 -11.40
CA LEU A 81 -8.11 9.13 -10.44
C LEU A 81 -8.57 9.52 -9.02
N PHE A 82 -8.57 8.55 -8.12
CA PHE A 82 -8.96 8.74 -6.73
C PHE A 82 -7.72 8.59 -5.85
N TYR A 83 -7.59 9.45 -4.85
CA TYR A 83 -6.49 9.41 -3.89
C TYR A 83 -6.99 9.08 -2.50
N TYR A 84 -6.28 8.18 -1.82
CA TYR A 84 -6.48 7.89 -0.41
C TYR A 84 -5.18 8.24 0.30
N CYS A 85 -5.26 9.19 1.23
CA CYS A 85 -4.12 9.56 2.07
C CYS A 85 -4.39 8.99 3.46
N ASN A 86 -3.66 7.96 3.83
CA ASN A 86 -3.83 7.28 5.12
C ASN A 86 -2.85 7.84 6.13
N ILE A 87 -3.30 8.10 7.34
CA ILE A 87 -2.40 8.34 8.47
C ILE A 87 -1.87 6.98 8.88
N ALA A 88 -0.56 6.80 8.78
CA ALA A 88 0.08 5.52 8.93
C ALA A 88 1.51 5.70 9.39
N SER A 89 2.09 4.65 9.99
CA SER A 89 3.50 4.67 10.33
C SER A 89 4.37 4.72 9.07
N PRO A 90 5.64 5.15 9.20
CA PRO A 90 6.61 4.87 8.15
C PRO A 90 6.66 3.38 7.87
N TYR A 91 6.97 3.01 6.64
CA TYR A 91 7.05 1.60 6.30
C TYR A 91 8.40 1.00 6.75
N VAL A 92 8.38 -0.32 6.97
CA VAL A 92 9.59 -1.12 7.11
C VAL A 92 9.54 -2.27 6.12
N ILE A 93 10.72 -2.80 5.76
CA ILE A 93 10.83 -3.98 4.90
C ILE A 93 11.37 -5.11 5.75
N ASP A 94 10.66 -6.25 5.73
CA ASP A 94 11.06 -7.43 6.45
C ASP A 94 10.80 -8.66 5.57
N ASN A 95 11.87 -9.35 5.17
CA ASN A 95 11.79 -10.56 4.33
C ASN A 95 10.96 -10.38 3.07
N GLY A 96 11.15 -9.26 2.36
CA GLY A 96 10.43 -8.98 1.10
C GLY A 96 8.98 -8.55 1.30
N VAL A 97 8.64 -8.14 2.50
CA VAL A 97 7.29 -7.66 2.83
C VAL A 97 7.38 -6.21 3.30
N ILE A 98 6.60 -5.33 2.69
CA ILE A 98 6.40 -3.97 3.19
C ILE A 98 5.38 -4.05 4.31
N LYS A 99 5.72 -3.49 5.46
CA LYS A 99 4.86 -3.50 6.65
C LYS A 99 4.64 -2.09 7.16
N TYR A 100 3.42 -1.78 7.56
CA TYR A 100 3.08 -0.50 8.15
C TYR A 100 1.86 -0.62 9.06
N ILE A 101 1.67 0.38 9.92
CA ILE A 101 0.54 0.47 10.84
C ILE A 101 -0.41 1.55 10.33
N ASP A 102 -1.68 1.19 10.19
CA ASP A 102 -2.76 2.11 9.82
C ASP A 102 -3.45 2.60 11.10
N TYR A 103 -3.57 3.93 11.24
CA TYR A 103 -4.17 4.56 12.43
C TYR A 103 -5.63 4.94 12.25
N ASP A 104 -6.32 4.36 11.25
CA ASP A 104 -7.77 4.51 11.05
C ASP A 104 -8.25 5.90 10.64
N LEU A 105 -7.34 6.77 10.23
CA LEU A 105 -7.68 8.09 9.70
C LEU A 105 -7.24 8.16 8.25
N ASP A 106 -8.14 8.55 7.37
CA ASP A 106 -7.81 8.74 5.97
C ASP A 106 -8.49 9.99 5.41
N LEU A 107 -7.86 10.55 4.38
CA LEU A 107 -8.41 11.62 3.57
C LEU A 107 -8.58 11.08 2.16
N ARG A 108 -9.77 11.20 1.61
CA ARG A 108 -10.08 10.77 0.26
C ARG A 108 -10.22 11.99 -0.64
N VAL A 109 -9.58 11.94 -1.81
CA VAL A 109 -9.67 12.98 -2.82
C VAL A 109 -10.28 12.36 -4.07
N PHE A 110 -11.40 12.92 -4.49
CA PHE A 110 -12.14 12.44 -5.65
C PHE A 110 -11.80 13.29 -6.88
N PRO A 111 -11.89 12.73 -8.09
CA PRO A 111 -11.69 13.52 -9.30
C PRO A 111 -12.80 14.54 -9.45
N ASP A 112 -12.47 15.65 -10.09
CA ASP A 112 -13.43 16.72 -10.41
C ASP A 112 -14.43 16.29 -11.49
#